data_7e0a349360757682f1f18e15064c21ff
#
_entry.id   7e0a349360757682f1f18e15064c21ff
#
_cell.length_a   1.000
_cell.length_b   1.000
_cell.length_c   1.000
_cell.angle_alpha   90.00
_cell.angle_beta   90.00
_cell.angle_gamma   90.00
#
_symmetry.space_group_name_H-M   'P 1'
#
loop_
_entity.id
_entity.type
_entity.pdbx_description
1 polymer ?
#
loop_
_entity_poly.entity_id
_entity_poly.type
_entity_poly.pdbx_seq_one_letter_code
_entity_poly.pdbx_strand_id
1 'polypeptide(L)'
;MKYAVRLEQCKRSNYAYQEIRSRHYIPNHGAIGQQLHYLIYLDKEIVGIISGGSAAYAVACRDSFFHINKDNRQIALNGIVDNTVFRLEKNLPNLGTQILAMWRRRVADDWFLKYGVQVAGFETFIIENEHRKGAMYKADNWTFCGETSGSTKLHEHGVIKSSVRLRTEKKLVFCKWIKGRKLPEDYVSSWNLPRGVIKGQLSFL
;
A
#
# COMPACT_ATOMS: atom_id res chain seq x y z
N MET A 1 23.17 -7.89 -9.22
CA MET A 1 22.75 -7.41 -10.58
C MET A 1 21.59 -6.44 -10.38
N LYS A 2 21.57 -5.30 -11.06
CA LYS A 2 20.50 -4.31 -11.02
C LYS A 2 19.77 -4.31 -12.36
N TYR A 3 18.46 -4.43 -12.33
CA TYR A 3 17.63 -4.46 -13.53
C TYR A 3 17.22 -3.04 -13.95
N ALA A 4 17.02 -2.83 -15.25
CA ALA A 4 16.46 -1.60 -15.78
C ALA A 4 14.91 -1.61 -15.60
N VAL A 5 14.48 -1.23 -14.41
CA VAL A 5 13.07 -1.20 -14.01
C VAL A 5 12.52 0.21 -14.11
N ARG A 6 11.29 0.34 -14.62
CA ARG A 6 10.52 1.58 -14.63
C ARG A 6 9.12 1.34 -14.04
N LEU A 7 8.68 2.25 -13.19
CA LEU A 7 7.30 2.29 -12.68
C LEU A 7 6.53 3.38 -13.42
N GLU A 8 5.39 3.02 -13.98
CA GLU A 8 4.51 3.95 -14.68
C GLU A 8 3.15 4.00 -13.98
N GLN A 9 2.78 5.17 -13.50
CA GLN A 9 1.48 5.34 -12.87
C GLN A 9 0.36 5.18 -13.90
N CYS A 10 -0.67 4.43 -13.54
CA CYS A 10 -1.80 4.17 -14.41
C CYS A 10 -3.14 4.34 -13.66
N LYS A 11 -4.22 4.44 -14.44
CA LYS A 11 -5.58 4.37 -13.89
C LYS A 11 -5.89 2.91 -13.50
N ARG A 12 -6.75 2.72 -12.48
CA ARG A 12 -7.25 1.39 -12.13
C ARG A 12 -7.90 0.66 -13.31
N SER A 13 -8.57 1.40 -14.20
CA SER A 13 -9.24 0.88 -15.41
C SER A 13 -8.28 0.56 -16.57
N ASN A 14 -6.97 0.75 -16.41
CA ASN A 14 -6.00 0.39 -17.44
C ASN A 14 -6.08 -1.12 -17.76
N TYR A 15 -6.16 -1.47 -19.04
CA TYR A 15 -6.37 -2.84 -19.48
C TYR A 15 -5.26 -3.79 -19.00
N ALA A 16 -4.00 -3.45 -19.22
CA ALA A 16 -2.86 -4.29 -18.80
C ALA A 16 -2.82 -4.45 -17.27
N TYR A 17 -3.16 -3.38 -16.52
CA TYR A 17 -3.28 -3.45 -15.07
C TYR A 17 -4.37 -4.45 -14.67
N GLN A 18 -5.56 -4.37 -15.25
CA GLN A 18 -6.70 -5.24 -14.89
C GLN A 18 -6.42 -6.70 -15.27
N GLU A 19 -5.82 -6.93 -16.40
CA GLU A 19 -5.43 -8.27 -16.84
C GLU A 19 -4.49 -8.96 -15.83
N ILE A 20 -3.41 -8.27 -15.42
CA ILE A 20 -2.48 -8.82 -14.42
C ILE A 20 -3.14 -8.90 -13.04
N ARG A 21 -3.98 -7.91 -12.69
CA ARG A 21 -4.69 -7.86 -11.41
C ARG A 21 -5.66 -9.04 -11.24
N SER A 22 -6.31 -9.48 -12.30
CA SER A 22 -7.24 -10.62 -12.27
C SER A 22 -6.58 -11.93 -11.83
N ARG A 23 -5.27 -12.05 -12.05
CA ARG A 23 -4.46 -13.20 -11.65
C ARG A 23 -3.84 -13.09 -10.25
N HIS A 24 -4.12 -12.00 -9.52
CA HIS A 24 -3.61 -11.83 -8.16
C HIS A 24 -4.39 -12.70 -7.17
N TYR A 25 -3.68 -13.34 -6.24
CA TYR A 25 -4.24 -14.30 -5.28
C TYR A 25 -5.25 -13.71 -4.28
N ILE A 26 -5.16 -12.41 -3.99
CA ILE A 26 -6.18 -11.71 -3.21
C ILE A 26 -7.26 -11.20 -4.16
N PRO A 27 -8.52 -11.60 -4.00
CA PRO A 27 -9.62 -11.13 -4.84
C PRO A 27 -9.75 -9.62 -4.88
N ASN A 28 -10.31 -9.10 -5.97
CA ASN A 28 -10.50 -7.67 -6.15
C ASN A 28 -11.83 -7.22 -5.53
N HIS A 29 -11.85 -7.04 -4.22
CA HIS A 29 -13.07 -6.62 -3.49
C HIS A 29 -13.39 -5.11 -3.58
N GLY A 30 -12.83 -4.40 -4.54
CA GLY A 30 -13.00 -2.95 -4.63
C GLY A 30 -12.21 -2.26 -3.50
N ALA A 31 -11.10 -1.62 -3.84
CA ALA A 31 -10.36 -0.89 -2.85
C ALA A 31 -11.11 0.41 -2.51
N ILE A 32 -11.31 0.67 -1.23
CA ILE A 32 -11.95 1.86 -0.69
C ILE A 32 -10.85 2.88 -0.34
N GLY A 33 -11.13 4.16 -0.52
CA GLY A 33 -10.21 5.24 -0.15
C GLY A 33 -9.21 5.63 -1.24
N GLN A 34 -8.13 6.23 -0.82
CA GLN A 34 -7.06 6.72 -1.69
C GLN A 34 -6.28 5.57 -2.31
N GLN A 35 -5.91 5.69 -3.59
CA GLN A 35 -5.21 4.64 -4.32
C GLN A 35 -4.30 5.20 -5.41
N LEU A 36 -3.14 4.52 -5.57
CA LEU A 36 -2.22 4.71 -6.69
C LEU A 36 -1.84 3.35 -7.27
N HIS A 37 -1.85 3.25 -8.59
CA HIS A 37 -1.57 2.02 -9.32
C HIS A 37 -0.42 2.24 -10.30
N TYR A 38 0.42 1.23 -10.44
CA TYR A 38 1.60 1.30 -11.31
C TYR A 38 1.72 0.01 -12.13
N LEU A 39 2.05 0.18 -13.40
CA LEU A 39 2.63 -0.86 -14.24
C LEU A 39 4.13 -0.94 -13.97
N ILE A 40 4.65 -2.14 -13.94
CA ILE A 40 6.08 -2.42 -13.77
C ILE A 40 6.64 -2.83 -15.12
N TYR A 41 7.59 -2.06 -15.62
CA TYR A 41 8.32 -2.36 -16.84
C TYR A 41 9.71 -2.88 -16.53
N LEU A 42 10.12 -3.90 -17.24
CA LEU A 42 11.50 -4.35 -17.37
C LEU A 42 11.89 -4.12 -18.82
N ASP A 43 12.79 -3.18 -19.05
CA ASP A 43 13.05 -2.61 -20.37
C ASP A 43 11.76 -2.05 -21.00
N LYS A 44 11.25 -2.68 -22.07
CA LYS A 44 10.01 -2.27 -22.77
C LYS A 44 8.80 -3.15 -22.44
N GLU A 45 8.99 -4.22 -21.68
CA GLU A 45 7.96 -5.22 -21.38
C GLU A 45 7.27 -4.93 -20.04
N ILE A 46 5.94 -5.04 -19.98
CA ILE A 46 5.20 -5.01 -18.72
C ILE A 46 5.36 -6.38 -18.05
N VAL A 47 6.02 -6.37 -16.89
CA VAL A 47 6.33 -7.59 -16.12
C VAL A 47 5.56 -7.70 -14.81
N GLY A 48 4.67 -6.76 -14.54
CA GLY A 48 3.88 -6.81 -13.31
C GLY A 48 3.15 -5.52 -12.97
N ILE A 49 2.55 -5.53 -11.81
CA ILE A 49 1.82 -4.39 -11.23
C ILE A 49 2.14 -4.24 -9.75
N ILE A 50 2.07 -2.99 -9.26
CA ILE A 50 2.15 -2.70 -7.83
C ILE A 50 1.22 -1.54 -7.50
N SER A 51 0.58 -1.59 -6.33
CA SER A 51 -0.38 -0.55 -5.91
C SER A 51 -0.23 -0.17 -4.46
N GLY A 52 -0.49 1.10 -4.18
CA GLY A 52 -0.70 1.62 -2.85
C GLY A 52 -2.16 1.95 -2.60
N GLY A 53 -2.63 1.74 -1.39
CA GLY A 53 -3.97 2.08 -0.93
C GLY A 53 -3.96 2.71 0.45
N SER A 54 -5.10 3.25 0.88
CA SER A 54 -5.29 3.69 2.27
C SER A 54 -5.07 2.53 3.23
N ALA A 55 -4.46 2.81 4.37
CA ALA A 55 -4.22 1.83 5.42
C ALA A 55 -5.52 1.20 5.95
N ALA A 56 -5.45 -0.08 6.34
CA ALA A 56 -6.58 -0.75 6.97
C ALA A 56 -6.93 -0.10 8.30
N TYR A 57 -8.24 0.05 8.62
CA TYR A 57 -8.68 0.86 9.76
C TYR A 57 -8.21 0.33 11.12
N ALA A 58 -8.30 -0.97 11.37
CA ALA A 58 -7.96 -1.55 12.66
C ALA A 58 -7.14 -2.84 12.52
N VAL A 59 -5.86 -2.75 12.82
CA VAL A 59 -4.92 -3.89 12.79
C VAL A 59 -4.00 -3.77 14.00
N ALA A 60 -4.28 -4.55 15.04
CA ALA A 60 -3.64 -4.39 16.36
C ALA A 60 -2.10 -4.43 16.31
N CYS A 61 -1.51 -5.40 15.60
CA CYS A 61 -0.04 -5.52 15.51
C CYS A 61 0.60 -4.36 14.74
N ARG A 62 -0.05 -3.85 13.67
CA ARG A 62 0.38 -2.67 12.94
C ARG A 62 0.24 -1.41 13.82
N ASP A 63 -0.88 -1.27 14.52
CA ASP A 63 -1.14 -0.14 15.41
C ASP A 63 -0.07 -0.06 16.50
N SER A 64 0.29 -1.20 17.10
CA SER A 64 1.41 -1.28 18.05
C SER A 64 2.74 -0.83 17.44
N PHE A 65 3.06 -1.28 16.22
CA PHE A 65 4.31 -0.92 15.54
C PHE A 65 4.43 0.58 15.24
N PHE A 66 3.32 1.21 14.85
CA PHE A 66 3.28 2.64 14.53
C PHE A 66 2.84 3.53 15.71
N HIS A 67 2.69 2.98 16.90
CA HIS A 67 2.22 3.69 18.11
C HIS A 67 0.86 4.38 17.91
N ILE A 68 -0.05 3.70 17.20
CA ILE A 68 -1.40 4.18 16.93
C ILE A 68 -2.33 3.73 18.05
N ASN A 69 -3.08 4.66 18.61
CA ASN A 69 -4.11 4.42 19.59
C ASN A 69 -5.50 4.87 19.08
N LYS A 70 -6.52 4.87 19.94
CA LYS A 70 -7.88 5.25 19.53
C LYS A 70 -7.98 6.72 19.16
N ASP A 71 -7.22 7.58 19.83
CA ASP A 71 -7.35 9.04 19.73
C ASP A 71 -6.68 9.56 18.45
N ASN A 72 -5.51 9.00 18.09
CA ASN A 72 -4.75 9.46 16.90
C ASN A 72 -5.03 8.64 15.64
N ARG A 73 -5.76 7.50 15.72
CA ARG A 73 -5.90 6.53 14.62
C ARG A 73 -6.33 7.15 13.31
N GLN A 74 -7.40 7.93 13.33
CA GLN A 74 -7.99 8.48 12.11
C GLN A 74 -7.01 9.38 11.35
N ILE A 75 -6.21 10.14 12.07
CA ILE A 75 -5.21 11.06 11.51
C ILE A 75 -3.96 10.28 11.11
N ALA A 76 -3.44 9.46 12.02
CA ALA A 76 -2.21 8.69 11.81
C ALA A 76 -2.27 7.76 10.60
N LEU A 77 -3.42 7.11 10.35
CA LEU A 77 -3.60 6.21 9.21
C LEU A 77 -3.42 6.90 7.85
N ASN A 78 -3.67 8.21 7.76
CA ASN A 78 -3.44 8.93 6.50
C ASN A 78 -1.96 8.94 6.09
N GLY A 79 -1.03 8.86 7.06
CA GLY A 79 0.41 8.79 6.81
C GLY A 79 0.94 7.38 6.49
N ILE A 80 0.07 6.38 6.37
CA ILE A 80 0.46 5.00 6.09
C ILE A 80 -0.14 4.56 4.76
N VAL A 81 0.69 4.00 3.88
CA VAL A 81 0.25 3.43 2.60
C VAL A 81 0.33 1.91 2.67
N ASP A 82 -0.80 1.25 2.41
CA ASP A 82 -0.88 -0.19 2.25
C ASP A 82 -0.42 -0.61 0.85
N ASN A 83 0.55 -1.52 0.77
CA ASN A 83 0.89 -2.20 -0.49
C ASN A 83 -0.18 -3.26 -0.80
N THR A 84 -1.30 -2.82 -1.37
CA THR A 84 -2.51 -3.62 -1.58
C THR A 84 -2.37 -4.69 -2.65
N VAL A 85 -1.50 -4.46 -3.62
CA VAL A 85 -1.23 -5.38 -4.74
C VAL A 85 0.24 -5.32 -5.08
N PHE A 86 0.87 -6.48 -5.16
CA PHE A 86 2.16 -6.66 -5.80
C PHE A 86 2.18 -8.01 -6.51
N ARG A 87 2.23 -7.96 -7.83
CA ARG A 87 2.31 -9.15 -8.66
C ARG A 87 3.36 -8.98 -9.75
N LEU A 88 4.22 -9.97 -9.87
CA LEU A 88 5.20 -10.11 -10.94
C LEU A 88 4.86 -11.33 -11.79
N GLU A 89 4.99 -11.18 -13.09
CA GLU A 89 4.85 -12.25 -14.08
C GLU A 89 6.21 -12.92 -14.38
N LYS A 90 7.33 -12.28 -13.95
CA LYS A 90 8.69 -12.84 -14.06
C LYS A 90 9.29 -13.05 -12.69
N ASN A 91 9.87 -14.24 -12.49
CA ASN A 91 10.60 -14.56 -11.26
C ASN A 91 12.11 -14.45 -11.53
N LEU A 92 12.67 -13.29 -11.24
CA LEU A 92 14.11 -13.02 -11.35
C LEU A 92 14.70 -12.69 -9.98
N PRO A 93 15.93 -13.15 -9.66
CA PRO A 93 16.56 -12.89 -8.38
C PRO A 93 16.61 -11.39 -8.05
N ASN A 94 16.21 -11.00 -6.84
CA ASN A 94 16.21 -9.64 -6.32
C ASN A 94 15.31 -8.62 -7.06
N LEU A 95 14.63 -9.01 -8.14
CA LEU A 95 13.75 -8.10 -8.90
C LEU A 95 12.64 -7.53 -8.01
N GLY A 96 11.96 -8.37 -7.25
CA GLY A 96 10.88 -7.95 -6.36
C GLY A 96 11.33 -6.95 -5.31
N THR A 97 12.48 -7.19 -4.66
CA THR A 97 13.06 -6.29 -3.65
C THR A 97 13.47 -4.94 -4.27
N GLN A 98 14.08 -4.97 -5.47
CA GLN A 98 14.43 -3.75 -6.19
C GLN A 98 13.18 -2.91 -6.52
N ILE A 99 12.13 -3.55 -7.04
CA ILE A 99 10.86 -2.89 -7.37
C ILE A 99 10.22 -2.31 -6.11
N LEU A 100 10.17 -3.07 -5.02
CA LEU A 100 9.58 -2.63 -3.76
C LEU A 100 10.28 -1.38 -3.22
N ALA A 101 11.62 -1.35 -3.27
CA ALA A 101 12.41 -0.20 -2.85
C ALA A 101 12.19 1.03 -3.74
N MET A 102 12.03 0.84 -5.06
CA MET A 102 11.70 1.93 -6.00
C MET A 102 10.28 2.45 -5.76
N TRP A 103 9.32 1.52 -5.61
CA TRP A 103 7.91 1.86 -5.39
C TRP A 103 7.71 2.67 -4.11
N ARG A 104 8.34 2.30 -3.00
CA ARG A 104 8.19 3.04 -1.73
C ARG A 104 8.58 4.51 -1.87
N ARG A 105 9.63 4.82 -2.62
CA ARG A 105 10.04 6.20 -2.91
C ARG A 105 9.03 6.88 -3.81
N ARG A 106 8.71 6.25 -4.93
CA ARG A 106 7.80 6.80 -5.93
C ARG A 106 6.39 7.03 -5.37
N VAL A 107 5.81 6.05 -4.68
CA VAL A 107 4.45 6.18 -4.14
C VAL A 107 4.38 7.25 -3.05
N ALA A 108 5.41 7.44 -2.24
CA ALA A 108 5.42 8.48 -1.21
C ALA A 108 5.34 9.89 -1.82
N ASP A 109 6.08 10.12 -2.92
CA ASP A 109 6.05 11.39 -3.63
C ASP A 109 4.73 11.60 -4.37
N ASP A 110 4.28 10.60 -5.13
CA ASP A 110 3.01 10.65 -5.86
C ASP A 110 1.79 10.78 -4.92
N TRP A 111 1.87 10.19 -3.70
CA TRP A 111 0.84 10.30 -2.66
C TRP A 111 0.72 11.73 -2.14
N PHE A 112 1.87 12.34 -1.86
CA PHE A 112 1.91 13.74 -1.44
C PHE A 112 1.38 14.66 -2.54
N LEU A 113 1.82 14.48 -3.79
CA LEU A 113 1.37 15.26 -4.94
C LEU A 113 -0.14 15.15 -5.17
N LYS A 114 -0.71 13.97 -4.98
CA LYS A 114 -2.12 13.72 -5.26
C LYS A 114 -3.05 14.04 -4.09
N TYR A 115 -2.61 13.76 -2.87
CA TYR A 115 -3.48 13.81 -1.68
C TYR A 115 -3.04 14.82 -0.64
N GLY A 116 -1.89 15.46 -0.80
CA GLY A 116 -1.34 16.43 0.14
C GLY A 116 -0.84 15.85 1.46
N VAL A 117 -0.74 14.52 1.54
CA VAL A 117 -0.36 13.83 2.78
C VAL A 117 1.04 13.25 2.68
N GLN A 118 1.90 13.58 3.64
CA GLN A 118 3.24 13.03 3.73
C GLN A 118 3.19 11.58 4.25
N VAL A 119 3.65 10.63 3.44
CA VAL A 119 3.73 9.23 3.85
C VAL A 119 4.87 9.06 4.85
N ALA A 120 4.58 8.49 6.02
CA ALA A 120 5.54 8.19 7.07
C ALA A 120 5.86 6.70 7.18
N GLY A 121 4.95 5.85 6.70
CA GLY A 121 5.12 4.41 6.79
C GLY A 121 4.36 3.62 5.73
N PHE A 122 4.66 2.33 5.71
CA PHE A 122 4.03 1.37 4.81
C PHE A 122 3.56 0.15 5.58
N GLU A 123 2.44 -0.44 5.14
CA GLU A 123 1.97 -1.74 5.57
C GLU A 123 1.69 -2.67 4.39
N THR A 124 1.62 -3.96 4.63
CA THR A 124 1.14 -4.95 3.67
C THR A 124 0.61 -6.18 4.37
N PHE A 125 -0.29 -6.91 3.70
CA PHE A 125 -0.95 -8.09 4.19
C PHE A 125 -0.72 -9.26 3.25
N ILE A 126 -0.21 -10.38 3.76
CA ILE A 126 0.13 -11.57 2.98
C ILE A 126 -0.69 -12.74 3.48
N ILE A 127 -1.47 -13.39 2.60
CA ILE A 127 -2.02 -14.70 2.86
C ILE A 127 -0.87 -15.71 2.74
N GLU A 128 -0.50 -16.31 3.88
CA GLU A 128 0.63 -17.22 3.96
C GLU A 128 0.34 -18.53 3.23
N ASN A 129 1.34 -19.04 2.52
CA ASN A 129 1.40 -20.41 2.03
C ASN A 129 2.86 -20.85 1.89
N GLU A 130 3.10 -22.04 1.32
CA GLU A 130 4.45 -22.59 1.16
C GLU A 130 5.42 -21.65 0.46
N HIS A 131 4.93 -20.86 -0.50
CA HIS A 131 5.74 -19.93 -1.32
C HIS A 131 5.65 -18.46 -0.87
N ARG A 132 4.67 -18.10 -0.04
CA ARG A 132 4.42 -16.71 0.39
C ARG A 132 4.59 -16.56 1.90
N LYS A 133 5.83 -16.41 2.34
CA LYS A 133 6.23 -16.20 3.75
C LYS A 133 6.79 -14.80 4.01
N GLY A 134 6.58 -13.86 3.08
CA GLY A 134 7.06 -12.49 3.21
C GLY A 134 8.57 -12.31 3.01
N ALA A 135 9.28 -13.28 2.40
CA ALA A 135 10.73 -13.22 2.21
C ALA A 135 11.18 -11.94 1.50
N MET A 136 10.45 -11.51 0.46
CA MET A 136 10.74 -10.29 -0.28
C MET A 136 10.65 -9.03 0.61
N TYR A 137 9.65 -8.94 1.47
CA TYR A 137 9.49 -7.81 2.41
C TYR A 137 10.59 -7.84 3.47
N LYS A 138 10.94 -9.01 4.01
CA LYS A 138 12.08 -9.17 4.94
C LYS A 138 13.38 -8.72 4.28
N ALA A 139 13.61 -9.10 3.01
CA ALA A 139 14.80 -8.70 2.25
C ALA A 139 14.87 -7.18 1.96
N ASP A 140 13.72 -6.49 1.91
CA ASP A 140 13.64 -5.02 1.85
C ASP A 140 13.58 -4.38 3.26
N ASN A 141 13.93 -5.12 4.31
CA ASN A 141 13.96 -4.65 5.70
C ASN A 141 12.59 -4.14 6.21
N TRP A 142 11.49 -4.82 5.86
CA TRP A 142 10.21 -4.64 6.52
C TRP A 142 10.17 -5.47 7.80
N THR A 143 9.56 -4.94 8.82
CA THR A 143 9.37 -5.64 10.10
C THR A 143 8.12 -6.50 10.04
N PHE A 144 8.23 -7.77 10.39
CA PHE A 144 7.07 -8.61 10.65
C PHE A 144 6.44 -8.18 11.98
N CYS A 145 5.20 -7.72 11.96
CA CYS A 145 4.50 -7.20 13.12
C CYS A 145 3.59 -8.24 13.80
N GLY A 146 3.24 -9.30 13.10
CA GLY A 146 2.30 -10.32 13.57
C GLY A 146 1.26 -10.69 12.52
N GLU A 147 0.12 -11.18 12.98
CA GLU A 147 -0.97 -11.64 12.13
C GLU A 147 -2.26 -10.85 12.37
N THR A 148 -3.12 -10.79 11.35
CA THR A 148 -4.50 -10.31 11.53
C THR A 148 -5.32 -11.32 12.34
N SER A 149 -6.42 -10.86 12.95
CA SER A 149 -7.31 -11.72 13.74
C SER A 149 -8.02 -12.82 12.94
N GLY A 150 -7.97 -12.79 11.61
CA GLY A 150 -8.74 -13.68 10.74
C GLY A 150 -10.25 -13.46 10.86
N SER A 151 -10.66 -12.24 11.17
CA SER A 151 -12.08 -11.87 11.25
C SER A 151 -12.31 -10.44 10.78
N THR A 152 -13.45 -10.20 10.16
CA THR A 152 -13.89 -8.85 9.76
C THR A 152 -15.34 -8.64 10.18
N LYS A 153 -15.75 -7.37 10.34
CA LYS A 153 -17.14 -7.03 10.58
C LYS A 153 -17.95 -7.20 9.29
N LEU A 154 -19.19 -7.67 9.43
CA LEU A 154 -20.10 -7.75 8.28
C LEU A 154 -20.51 -6.34 7.84
N HIS A 155 -20.33 -6.06 6.56
CA HIS A 155 -20.82 -4.84 5.92
C HIS A 155 -21.99 -5.22 5.01
N GLU A 156 -23.17 -4.77 5.34
CA GLU A 156 -24.37 -4.95 4.54
C GLU A 156 -24.96 -3.58 4.15
N HIS A 157 -25.14 -3.34 2.84
CA HIS A 157 -25.73 -2.10 2.30
C HIS A 157 -25.09 -0.81 2.86
N GLY A 158 -23.76 -0.83 3.06
CA GLY A 158 -23.03 0.32 3.61
C GLY A 158 -23.11 0.44 5.15
N VAL A 159 -23.83 -0.44 5.83
CA VAL A 159 -23.95 -0.45 7.29
C VAL A 159 -23.04 -1.51 7.90
N ILE A 160 -22.28 -1.12 8.92
CA ILE A 160 -21.42 -2.03 9.68
C ILE A 160 -22.27 -2.73 10.75
N LYS A 161 -22.54 -4.02 10.58
CA LYS A 161 -23.15 -4.85 11.64
C LYS A 161 -22.04 -5.25 12.64
N SER A 162 -21.87 -4.48 13.69
CA SER A 162 -20.80 -4.68 14.69
C SER A 162 -20.90 -5.99 15.46
N SER A 163 -22.09 -6.57 15.55
CA SER A 163 -22.37 -7.84 16.26
C SER A 163 -22.00 -9.08 15.44
N VAL A 164 -21.88 -8.97 14.13
CA VAL A 164 -21.58 -10.11 13.24
C VAL A 164 -20.14 -10.02 12.75
N ARG A 165 -19.36 -11.06 13.05
CA ARG A 165 -17.99 -11.21 12.54
C ARG A 165 -17.95 -12.35 11.54
N LEU A 166 -17.42 -12.06 10.34
CA LEU A 166 -17.10 -13.06 9.35
C LEU A 166 -15.70 -13.60 9.57
N ARG A 167 -15.51 -14.90 9.49
CA ARG A 167 -14.17 -15.49 9.45
C ARG A 167 -13.52 -15.19 8.11
N THR A 168 -12.27 -14.79 8.15
CA THR A 168 -11.41 -14.57 6.99
C THR A 168 -10.08 -15.27 7.24
N GLU A 169 -9.30 -15.49 6.19
CA GLU A 169 -7.95 -15.99 6.36
C GLU A 169 -7.10 -15.02 7.17
N LYS A 170 -6.30 -15.54 8.08
CA LYS A 170 -5.26 -14.77 8.75
C LYS A 170 -4.22 -14.33 7.72
N LYS A 171 -3.69 -13.13 7.92
CA LYS A 171 -2.67 -12.57 7.06
C LYS A 171 -1.48 -12.15 7.89
N LEU A 172 -0.28 -12.46 7.39
CA LEU A 172 0.96 -11.89 7.93
C LEU A 172 0.97 -10.39 7.66
N VAL A 173 1.35 -9.61 8.66
CA VAL A 173 1.42 -8.16 8.60
C VAL A 173 2.87 -7.72 8.64
N PHE A 174 3.30 -7.02 7.60
CA PHE A 174 4.61 -6.40 7.54
C PHE A 174 4.48 -4.88 7.48
N CYS A 175 5.30 -4.19 8.25
CA CYS A 175 5.32 -2.74 8.33
C CYS A 175 6.72 -2.19 8.12
N LYS A 176 6.80 -0.94 7.65
CA LYS A 176 8.06 -0.25 7.47
C LYS A 176 7.91 1.24 7.69
N TRP A 177 8.73 1.81 8.56
CA TRP A 177 8.89 3.26 8.69
C TRP A 177 9.72 3.85 7.54
N ILE A 178 9.40 5.08 7.17
CA ILE A 178 10.33 5.93 6.42
C ILE A 178 11.21 6.64 7.44
N LYS A 179 12.53 6.42 7.37
CA LYS A 179 13.49 7.01 8.30
C LYS A 179 13.33 8.54 8.37
N GLY A 180 13.23 9.07 9.58
CA GLY A 180 13.12 10.50 9.84
C GLY A 180 11.74 11.11 9.61
N ARG A 181 10.72 10.33 9.23
CA ARG A 181 9.33 10.81 9.12
C ARG A 181 8.51 10.42 10.34
N LYS A 182 7.49 11.22 10.62
CA LYS A 182 6.50 10.98 11.68
C LYS A 182 5.12 10.85 11.07
N LEU A 183 4.21 10.14 11.74
CA LEU A 183 2.80 10.12 11.37
C LEU A 183 2.21 11.53 11.51
N PRO A 184 1.21 11.89 10.71
CA PRO A 184 0.52 13.18 10.85
C PRO A 184 -0.15 13.26 12.23
N GLU A 185 -0.05 14.44 12.84
CA GLU A 185 -0.67 14.76 14.13
C GLU A 185 -1.98 15.51 13.92
N ASP A 186 -2.13 16.19 12.77
CA ASP A 186 -3.32 16.95 12.41
C ASP A 186 -3.99 16.40 11.14
N TYR A 187 -5.29 16.66 11.01
CA TYR A 187 -6.05 16.29 9.82
C TYR A 187 -5.72 17.23 8.66
N VAL A 188 -4.87 16.76 7.74
CA VAL A 188 -4.64 17.43 6.46
C VAL A 188 -5.78 17.04 5.52
N SER A 189 -6.82 17.87 5.44
CA SER A 189 -7.83 17.68 4.41
C SER A 189 -7.24 18.13 3.07
N SER A 190 -7.47 17.36 2.01
CA SER A 190 -7.13 17.76 0.64
C SER A 190 -7.80 19.08 0.21
N TRP A 191 -8.76 19.58 0.98
CA TRP A 191 -9.43 20.86 0.82
C TRP A 191 -8.65 22.05 1.38
N ASN A 192 -7.66 21.81 2.25
CA ASN A 192 -6.82 22.85 2.87
C ASN A 192 -5.50 23.08 2.12
N LEU A 193 -5.26 22.43 0.98
CA LEU A 193 -4.18 22.82 0.09
C LEU A 193 -4.47 24.25 -0.41
N PRO A 194 -3.52 25.19 -0.29
CA PRO A 194 -3.70 26.53 -0.83
C PRO A 194 -4.16 26.41 -2.29
N ARG A 195 -5.26 27.06 -2.65
CA ARG A 195 -5.81 27.08 -4.02
C ARG A 195 -4.85 27.80 -4.98
N GLY A 196 -3.66 27.30 -5.15
CA GLY A 196 -2.59 27.91 -5.95
C GLY A 196 -1.41 26.99 -6.18
N VAL A 197 -1.31 25.89 -5.46
CA VAL A 197 -0.32 24.84 -5.74
C VAL A 197 -0.95 23.90 -6.77
N ILE A 198 -1.15 24.41 -7.97
CA ILE A 198 -1.76 23.66 -9.06
C ILE A 198 -0.64 23.14 -9.96
N LYS A 199 -0.73 21.83 -10.25
CA LYS A 199 -0.41 21.21 -11.54
C LYS A 199 0.60 22.03 -12.38
N GLY A 200 1.88 21.91 -12.12
CA GLY A 200 2.91 22.40 -13.02
C GLY A 200 4.14 23.07 -12.40
N GLN A 201 4.18 23.32 -11.11
CA GLN A 201 5.33 24.01 -10.50
C GLN A 201 6.27 23.12 -9.66
N LEU A 202 6.08 21.81 -9.65
CA LEU A 202 6.98 20.86 -8.96
C LEU A 202 7.85 20.06 -9.92
N SER A 203 8.13 20.60 -11.11
CA SER A 203 9.08 19.97 -12.03
C SER A 203 10.56 20.29 -11.72
N PHE A 204 10.84 21.13 -10.73
CA PHE A 204 12.23 21.50 -10.37
C PHE A 204 12.32 21.84 -8.87
N LEU A 205 12.51 20.82 -8.05
CA LEU A 205 13.28 20.90 -6.80
C LEU A 205 13.82 19.51 -6.46
#